data_befebed2a6642c8b9f5fab445fe0ff40
#
_entry.id   befebed2a6642c8b9f5fab445fe0ff40
#
_cell.length_a   1.000
_cell.length_b   1.000
_cell.length_c   1.000
_cell.angle_alpha   90.00
_cell.angle_beta   90.00
_cell.angle_gamma   90.00
#
_symmetry.space_group_name_H-M   'P 1'
#
loop_
_entity.id
_entity.type
_entity.pdbx_description
1 polymer ?
#
loop_
_entity_poly.entity_id
_entity_poly.type
_entity_poly.pdbx_seq_one_letter_code
_entity_poly.pdbx_strand_id
1 'polypeptide(L)'
;MIRDTLLIIDDSELDLAILNEIFKGLFRVECFREANPAVSFIQNNADRICAALVDICLGHRGAGFTLLHRMQTNPLTTQMPTILITSDANRDYVLSGLEQGAADFLVKPVDPHSVQERVCDIVRAAWPAGETVLDKPAQQRDAEEQQSAAPQDDTGSLLDFLPDPLPAEQAAGLVDGWQQKLTALCCYRSGVVLFPAARIPRLVAVLAEAWRTVYPEDGLTELQAAYTVQASRLCDIGKIGLSDSVAARDADTAEQADRDYMRHTELGRALFEGGKPHPFTAVCADVAGWHHKNFDGTGYPVTDSPVAVPVCAQLVHAAFRCDLYLRKYQANPDCCDRTLRALTSEEGTILSPQMLRAIEAAREQIERLIAGA
;
A
#
# COMPACT_ATOMS: atom_id res chain seq x y z
N MET A 1 21.71 31.90 -1.93
CA MET A 1 20.69 31.14 -2.71
C MET A 1 20.11 30.14 -1.75
N ILE A 2 18.80 29.92 -1.75
CA ILE A 2 18.18 28.98 -0.79
C ILE A 2 18.33 27.57 -1.32
N ARG A 3 18.80 26.66 -0.46
CA ARG A 3 18.87 25.24 -0.75
C ARG A 3 17.48 24.62 -0.57
N ASP A 4 16.91 24.16 -1.65
CA ASP A 4 15.53 23.68 -1.72
C ASP A 4 15.40 22.24 -2.24
N THR A 5 16.48 21.68 -2.77
CA THR A 5 16.45 20.43 -3.52
C THR A 5 16.98 19.26 -2.70
N LEU A 6 16.19 18.19 -2.57
CA LEU A 6 16.59 16.89 -2.04
C LEU A 6 16.83 15.92 -3.19
N LEU A 7 18.02 15.32 -3.26
CA LEU A 7 18.30 14.25 -4.22
C LEU A 7 17.91 12.90 -3.65
N ILE A 8 17.31 12.04 -4.47
CA ILE A 8 17.05 10.65 -4.16
C ILE A 8 17.62 9.79 -5.28
N ILE A 9 18.51 8.87 -4.94
CA ILE A 9 19.22 8.03 -5.91
C ILE A 9 19.02 6.57 -5.51
N ASP A 10 18.20 5.85 -6.30
CA ASP A 10 17.75 4.50 -6.00
C ASP A 10 17.36 3.80 -7.32
N ASP A 11 17.77 2.57 -7.56
CA ASP A 11 17.45 1.84 -8.81
C ASP A 11 16.02 1.29 -8.81
N SER A 12 15.36 1.26 -7.64
CA SER A 12 13.96 0.88 -7.47
C SER A 12 13.03 2.05 -7.78
N GLU A 13 12.25 1.94 -8.84
CA GLU A 13 11.21 2.93 -9.19
C GLU A 13 10.19 3.15 -8.07
N LEU A 14 9.89 2.08 -7.33
CA LEU A 14 8.94 2.15 -6.23
C LEU A 14 9.51 2.94 -5.05
N ASP A 15 10.77 2.67 -4.65
CA ASP A 15 11.39 3.38 -3.54
C ASP A 15 11.54 4.87 -3.87
N LEU A 16 11.88 5.19 -5.13
CA LEU A 16 11.88 6.57 -5.62
C LEU A 16 10.49 7.21 -5.48
N ALA A 17 9.43 6.51 -5.88
CA ALA A 17 8.06 7.04 -5.79
C ALA A 17 7.63 7.25 -4.32
N ILE A 18 7.93 6.30 -3.42
CA ILE A 18 7.63 6.41 -1.99
C ILE A 18 8.39 7.57 -1.36
N LEU A 19 9.69 7.66 -1.58
CA LEU A 19 10.51 8.72 -1.00
C LEU A 19 10.15 10.09 -1.58
N ASN A 20 9.85 10.17 -2.87
CA ASN A 20 9.33 11.41 -3.48
C ASN A 20 8.04 11.86 -2.80
N GLU A 21 7.07 10.95 -2.60
CA GLU A 21 5.81 11.26 -1.93
C GLU A 21 6.03 11.77 -0.49
N ILE A 22 6.96 11.14 0.24
CA ILE A 22 7.32 11.54 1.60
C ILE A 22 7.85 12.98 1.64
N PHE A 23 8.66 13.39 0.67
CA PHE A 23 9.42 14.63 0.74
C PHE A 23 8.91 15.77 -0.14
N LYS A 24 8.03 15.53 -1.12
CA LYS A 24 7.56 16.55 -2.09
C LYS A 24 6.94 17.81 -1.45
N GLY A 25 6.31 17.68 -0.27
CA GLY A 25 5.76 18.82 0.47
C GLY A 25 6.79 19.59 1.31
N LEU A 26 8.04 19.15 1.38
CA LEU A 26 9.10 19.77 2.19
C LEU A 26 10.25 20.30 1.34
N PHE A 27 10.55 19.61 0.24
CA PHE A 27 11.67 19.90 -0.66
C PHE A 27 11.23 19.76 -2.12
N ARG A 28 11.95 20.41 -3.02
CA ARG A 28 11.98 20.02 -4.41
C ARG A 28 12.74 18.68 -4.50
N VAL A 29 12.07 17.63 -4.91
CA VAL A 29 12.68 16.30 -4.99
C VAL A 29 13.15 16.01 -6.41
N GLU A 30 14.40 15.57 -6.55
CA GLU A 30 14.95 15.13 -7.82
C GLU A 30 15.41 13.66 -7.69
N CYS A 31 14.82 12.79 -8.51
CA CYS A 31 14.99 11.35 -8.45
C CYS A 31 15.86 10.82 -9.58
N PHE A 32 16.80 9.93 -9.26
CA PHE A 32 17.70 9.31 -10.23
C PHE A 32 17.81 7.80 -9.98
N ARG A 33 17.75 7.01 -11.04
CA ARG A 33 17.90 5.56 -10.98
C ARG A 33 19.35 5.10 -11.08
N GLU A 34 20.24 5.99 -11.50
CA GLU A 34 21.64 5.70 -11.76
C GLU A 34 22.53 6.81 -11.21
N ALA A 35 23.75 6.44 -10.80
CA ALA A 35 24.71 7.37 -10.25
C ALA A 35 25.19 8.44 -11.25
N ASN A 36 25.38 8.10 -12.53
CA ASN A 36 25.97 9.02 -13.50
C ASN A 36 25.05 10.22 -13.84
N PRO A 37 23.75 10.05 -14.13
CA PRO A 37 22.83 11.17 -14.27
C PRO A 37 22.75 12.05 -13.01
N ALA A 38 22.74 11.46 -11.82
CA ALA A 38 22.74 12.19 -10.55
C ALA A 38 24.01 13.04 -10.40
N VAL A 39 25.19 12.51 -10.70
CA VAL A 39 26.45 13.28 -10.66
C VAL A 39 26.43 14.45 -11.65
N SER A 40 25.90 14.26 -12.86
CA SER A 40 25.75 15.34 -13.84
C SER A 40 24.81 16.43 -13.37
N PHE A 41 23.71 16.07 -12.72
CA PHE A 41 22.78 17.03 -12.11
C PHE A 41 23.46 17.81 -10.97
N ILE A 42 24.17 17.12 -10.08
CA ILE A 42 24.91 17.72 -8.97
C ILE A 42 25.91 18.78 -9.46
N GLN A 43 26.65 18.50 -10.51
CA GLN A 43 27.66 19.44 -11.05
C GLN A 43 27.06 20.80 -11.44
N ASN A 44 25.79 20.83 -11.87
CA ASN A 44 25.12 22.04 -12.33
C ASN A 44 24.21 22.68 -11.28
N ASN A 45 23.92 22.01 -10.16
CA ASN A 45 22.92 22.44 -9.18
C ASN A 45 23.37 22.32 -7.72
N ALA A 46 24.67 22.13 -7.46
CA ALA A 46 25.20 21.86 -6.11
C ALA A 46 24.84 22.94 -5.07
N ASP A 47 24.64 24.17 -5.49
CA ASP A 47 24.27 25.32 -4.66
C ASP A 47 22.80 25.30 -4.18
N ARG A 48 21.95 24.52 -4.84
CA ARG A 48 20.54 24.34 -4.49
C ARG A 48 20.27 23.06 -3.69
N ILE A 49 21.15 22.08 -3.74
CA ILE A 49 20.94 20.80 -3.11
C ILE A 49 21.19 20.92 -1.61
N CYS A 50 20.22 20.48 -0.79
CA CYS A 50 20.30 20.50 0.65
C CYS A 50 20.78 19.17 1.25
N ALA A 51 20.47 18.05 0.62
CA ALA A 51 20.90 16.70 1.01
C ALA A 51 20.74 15.69 -0.13
N ALA A 52 21.37 14.52 0.02
CA ALA A 52 21.17 13.38 -0.88
C ALA A 52 20.85 12.11 -0.08
N LEU A 53 19.81 11.38 -0.52
CA LEU A 53 19.50 10.03 -0.09
C LEU A 53 20.01 9.07 -1.16
N VAL A 54 20.85 8.11 -0.79
CA VAL A 54 21.53 7.22 -1.74
C VAL A 54 21.35 5.77 -1.33
N ASP A 55 20.74 4.97 -2.21
CA ASP A 55 20.71 3.52 -2.00
C ASP A 55 22.09 2.91 -2.11
N ILE A 56 22.41 1.96 -1.23
CA ILE A 56 23.72 1.28 -1.23
C ILE A 56 23.84 0.35 -2.44
N CYS A 57 22.72 -0.20 -2.91
CA CYS A 57 22.71 -1.27 -3.92
C CYS A 57 22.43 -0.79 -5.35
N LEU A 58 22.73 0.45 -5.71
CA LEU A 58 22.50 1.03 -7.04
C LEU A 58 23.00 0.15 -8.19
N GLY A 59 22.13 -0.69 -8.73
CA GLY A 59 22.44 -1.65 -9.81
C GLY A 59 23.39 -2.79 -9.40
N HIS A 60 24.25 -2.61 -8.43
CA HIS A 60 25.08 -3.65 -7.83
C HIS A 60 25.48 -3.31 -6.39
N ARG A 61 25.82 -4.34 -5.64
CA ARG A 61 26.12 -4.24 -4.21
C ARG A 61 27.29 -3.29 -3.96
N GLY A 62 27.09 -2.25 -3.15
CA GLY A 62 28.12 -1.29 -2.77
C GLY A 62 28.33 -0.12 -3.72
N ALA A 63 27.57 0.01 -4.81
CA ALA A 63 27.69 1.14 -5.72
C ALA A 63 27.39 2.48 -5.05
N GLY A 64 26.47 2.50 -4.05
CA GLY A 64 26.17 3.68 -3.24
C GLY A 64 27.38 4.18 -2.45
N PHE A 65 28.23 3.32 -1.92
CA PHE A 65 29.50 3.72 -1.28
C PHE A 65 30.46 4.39 -2.24
N THR A 66 30.53 3.90 -3.47
CA THR A 66 31.36 4.52 -4.52
C THR A 66 30.86 5.93 -4.84
N LEU A 67 29.54 6.11 -4.89
CA LEU A 67 28.94 7.43 -5.09
C LEU A 67 29.19 8.34 -3.88
N LEU A 68 28.98 7.86 -2.66
CA LEU A 68 29.30 8.59 -1.43
C LEU A 68 30.75 9.07 -1.45
N HIS A 69 31.72 8.20 -1.75
CA HIS A 69 33.13 8.58 -1.81
C HIS A 69 33.39 9.68 -2.85
N ARG A 70 32.77 9.59 -4.03
CA ARG A 70 32.87 10.63 -5.05
C ARG A 70 32.30 11.97 -4.57
N MET A 71 31.19 11.95 -3.82
CA MET A 71 30.58 13.16 -3.27
C MET A 71 31.43 13.77 -2.16
N GLN A 72 32.03 12.96 -1.30
CA GLN A 72 32.90 13.43 -0.21
C GLN A 72 34.25 13.99 -0.72
N THR A 73 34.73 13.50 -1.84
CA THR A 73 35.99 13.98 -2.43
C THR A 73 35.82 15.15 -3.39
N ASN A 74 34.58 15.52 -3.76
CA ASN A 74 34.30 16.65 -4.63
C ASN A 74 34.10 17.94 -3.82
N PRO A 75 34.90 19.02 -4.06
CA PRO A 75 34.77 20.28 -3.32
C PRO A 75 33.36 20.92 -3.36
N LEU A 76 32.57 20.64 -4.39
CA LEU A 76 31.20 21.17 -4.53
C LEU A 76 30.18 20.45 -3.64
N THR A 77 30.46 19.24 -3.20
CA THR A 77 29.51 18.37 -2.50
C THR A 77 30.01 17.87 -1.14
N THR A 78 31.26 18.13 -0.79
CA THR A 78 31.87 17.62 0.46
C THR A 78 31.14 18.09 1.72
N GLN A 79 30.43 19.22 1.67
CA GLN A 79 29.61 19.72 2.78
C GLN A 79 28.15 19.27 2.72
N MET A 80 27.72 18.68 1.59
CA MET A 80 26.35 18.24 1.39
C MET A 80 26.12 16.93 2.17
N PRO A 81 25.18 16.91 3.12
CA PRO A 81 24.89 15.69 3.88
C PRO A 81 24.36 14.60 2.93
N THR A 82 25.01 13.44 2.99
CA THR A 82 24.60 12.27 2.24
C THR A 82 24.15 11.21 3.21
N ILE A 83 22.91 10.75 3.06
CA ILE A 83 22.25 9.75 3.89
C ILE A 83 22.20 8.47 3.07
N LEU A 84 22.71 7.38 3.60
CA LEU A 84 22.64 6.08 2.95
C LEU A 84 21.33 5.38 3.29
N ILE A 85 20.72 4.74 2.29
CA ILE A 85 19.51 3.93 2.47
C ILE A 85 19.81 2.51 2.01
N THR A 86 19.29 1.50 2.70
CA THR A 86 19.47 0.10 2.32
C THR A 86 18.36 -0.80 2.84
N SER A 87 18.10 -1.89 2.12
CA SER A 87 17.30 -3.01 2.61
C SER A 87 18.10 -4.01 3.46
N ASP A 88 19.45 -3.92 3.47
CA ASP A 88 20.32 -4.82 4.22
C ASP A 88 20.87 -4.11 5.49
N ALA A 89 20.28 -4.44 6.65
CA ALA A 89 20.66 -3.86 7.94
C ALA A 89 21.96 -4.46 8.53
N ASN A 90 22.88 -4.94 7.69
CA ASN A 90 24.14 -5.48 8.16
C ASN A 90 24.98 -4.41 8.86
N ARG A 91 25.36 -4.69 10.11
CA ARG A 91 26.12 -3.79 10.97
C ARG A 91 27.43 -3.30 10.31
N ASP A 92 28.07 -4.16 9.52
CA ASP A 92 29.32 -3.81 8.84
C ASP A 92 29.12 -2.75 7.75
N TYR A 93 27.97 -2.77 7.07
CA TYR A 93 27.61 -1.74 6.09
C TYR A 93 27.30 -0.39 6.75
N VAL A 94 26.61 -0.41 7.89
CA VAL A 94 26.31 0.82 8.66
C VAL A 94 27.63 1.48 9.10
N LEU A 95 28.51 0.71 9.72
CA LEU A 95 29.81 1.21 10.20
C LEU A 95 30.66 1.74 9.03
N SER A 96 30.76 0.97 7.94
CA SER A 96 31.53 1.38 6.76
C SER A 96 31.00 2.67 6.13
N GLY A 97 29.69 2.86 6.07
CA GLY A 97 29.06 4.08 5.54
C GLY A 97 29.38 5.32 6.38
N LEU A 98 29.24 5.21 7.71
CA LEU A 98 29.55 6.30 8.61
C LEU A 98 31.05 6.64 8.62
N GLU A 99 31.96 5.64 8.59
CA GLU A 99 33.40 5.85 8.46
C GLU A 99 33.79 6.54 7.15
N GLN A 100 33.03 6.33 6.09
CA GLN A 100 33.22 6.99 4.80
C GLN A 100 32.57 8.37 4.69
N GLY A 101 31.98 8.89 5.77
CA GLY A 101 31.45 10.23 5.85
C GLY A 101 29.96 10.37 5.49
N ALA A 102 29.18 9.29 5.53
CA ALA A 102 27.74 9.41 5.48
C ALA A 102 27.22 10.18 6.70
N ALA A 103 26.27 11.09 6.49
CA ALA A 103 25.67 11.87 7.56
C ALA A 103 24.74 11.03 8.43
N ASP A 104 24.09 10.01 7.83
CA ASP A 104 23.23 9.08 8.52
C ASP A 104 23.00 7.82 7.66
N PHE A 105 22.28 6.86 8.26
CA PHE A 105 21.96 5.58 7.65
C PHE A 105 20.49 5.21 7.93
N LEU A 106 19.75 4.89 6.89
CA LEU A 106 18.34 4.51 6.98
C LEU A 106 18.15 3.07 6.46
N VAL A 107 17.33 2.31 7.17
CA VAL A 107 17.00 0.93 6.78
C VAL A 107 15.59 0.92 6.20
N LYS A 108 15.44 0.34 5.00
CA LYS A 108 14.14 0.10 4.37
C LYS A 108 13.43 -1.07 5.07
N PRO A 109 12.09 -1.03 5.22
CA PRO A 109 11.20 0.05 4.84
C PRO A 109 11.31 1.26 5.79
N VAL A 110 11.22 2.47 5.24
CA VAL A 110 11.29 3.71 6.02
C VAL A 110 9.90 4.10 6.54
N ASP A 111 9.81 4.47 7.82
CA ASP A 111 8.62 5.11 8.35
C ASP A 111 8.56 6.58 7.89
N PRO A 112 7.48 7.02 7.19
CA PRO A 112 7.41 8.35 6.61
C PRO A 112 7.68 9.49 7.58
N HIS A 113 7.09 9.43 8.79
CA HIS A 113 7.26 10.49 9.78
C HIS A 113 8.69 10.53 10.33
N SER A 114 9.20 9.38 10.74
CA SER A 114 10.55 9.26 11.30
C SER A 114 11.64 9.65 10.28
N VAL A 115 11.49 9.27 9.01
CA VAL A 115 12.48 9.62 7.99
C VAL A 115 12.42 11.11 7.63
N GLN A 116 11.23 11.71 7.61
CA GLN A 116 11.10 13.16 7.44
C GLN A 116 11.80 13.95 8.54
N GLU A 117 11.53 13.60 9.82
CA GLU A 117 12.17 14.26 10.95
C GLU A 117 13.70 14.14 10.87
N ARG A 118 14.23 12.94 10.67
CA ARG A 118 15.67 12.69 10.60
C ARG A 118 16.34 13.47 9.46
N VAL A 119 15.77 13.45 8.26
CA VAL A 119 16.32 14.20 7.12
C VAL A 119 16.26 15.71 7.37
N CYS A 120 15.14 16.22 7.90
CA CYS A 120 15.02 17.63 8.25
C CYS A 120 16.04 18.07 9.29
N ASP A 121 16.29 17.26 10.31
CA ASP A 121 17.28 17.57 11.36
C ASP A 121 18.71 17.56 10.83
N ILE A 122 19.03 16.61 9.95
CA ILE A 122 20.34 16.56 9.27
C ILE A 122 20.54 17.80 8.39
N VAL A 123 19.52 18.20 7.61
CA VAL A 123 19.58 19.40 6.77
C VAL A 123 19.76 20.65 7.62
N ARG A 124 19.02 20.80 8.72
CA ARG A 124 19.18 21.94 9.65
C ARG A 124 20.53 21.99 10.34
N ALA A 125 21.12 20.83 10.64
CA ALA A 125 22.44 20.73 11.24
C ALA A 125 23.57 21.02 10.25
N ALA A 126 23.39 20.70 8.97
CA ALA A 126 24.42 20.87 7.93
C ALA A 126 24.52 22.29 7.40
N TRP A 127 23.45 23.09 7.42
CA TRP A 127 23.40 24.40 6.81
C TRP A 127 23.06 25.52 7.81
N PRO A 128 23.67 26.71 7.66
CA PRO A 128 23.33 27.88 8.49
C PRO A 128 21.86 28.26 8.38
N ALA A 129 21.29 28.83 9.45
CA ALA A 129 19.92 29.29 9.46
C ALA A 129 19.66 30.34 8.35
N GLY A 130 18.58 30.17 7.62
CA GLY A 130 18.19 31.00 6.47
C GLY A 130 18.74 30.53 5.12
N GLU A 131 19.51 29.45 5.08
CA GLU A 131 20.06 28.92 3.83
C GLU A 131 19.24 27.77 3.24
N THR A 132 18.27 27.23 3.96
CA THR A 132 17.45 26.11 3.50
C THR A 132 15.97 26.47 3.37
N VAL A 133 15.24 25.71 2.54
CA VAL A 133 13.77 25.86 2.42
C VAL A 133 13.05 25.58 3.74
N LEU A 134 13.65 24.81 4.65
CA LEU A 134 13.06 24.48 5.96
C LEU A 134 12.99 25.71 6.90
N ASP A 135 13.74 26.75 6.65
CA ASP A 135 13.76 27.97 7.44
C ASP A 135 12.63 28.95 7.07
N LYS A 136 11.91 28.70 5.97
CA LYS A 136 10.75 29.50 5.54
C LYS A 136 9.49 29.08 6.30
N PRO A 137 8.59 30.03 6.70
CA PRO A 137 7.28 29.72 7.23
C PRO A 137 6.47 28.87 6.24
N ALA A 138 5.69 27.91 6.74
CA ALA A 138 4.88 27.00 5.93
C ALA A 138 3.99 27.75 4.91
N GLN A 139 3.41 28.86 5.30
CA GLN A 139 2.56 29.71 4.43
C GLN A 139 3.29 30.36 3.23
N GLN A 140 4.62 30.48 3.28
CA GLN A 140 5.41 30.99 2.14
C GLN A 140 5.87 29.88 1.20
N ARG A 141 5.92 28.62 1.67
CA ARG A 141 6.23 27.45 0.85
C ARG A 141 5.09 27.19 -0.15
N ASP A 142 3.85 27.22 0.34
CA ASP A 142 2.65 27.01 -0.50
C ASP A 142 2.45 28.09 -1.56
N ALA A 143 2.90 29.34 -1.29
CA ALA A 143 2.73 30.47 -2.21
C ALA A 143 3.76 30.47 -3.36
N GLU A 144 4.96 29.95 -3.15
CA GLU A 144 6.00 29.82 -4.20
C GLU A 144 5.77 28.60 -5.11
N GLU A 145 5.16 27.53 -4.59
CA GLU A 145 4.67 26.39 -5.41
C GLU A 145 3.56 26.82 -6.39
N GLN A 146 2.72 27.78 -6.01
CA GLN A 146 1.67 28.32 -6.89
C GLN A 146 2.18 29.30 -7.96
N GLN A 147 3.39 29.86 -7.84
CA GLN A 147 3.98 30.79 -8.81
C GLN A 147 5.03 30.17 -9.74
N SER A 148 5.67 29.10 -9.36
CA SER A 148 6.36 28.25 -10.32
C SER A 148 5.31 27.29 -10.89
N ALA A 149 4.69 27.70 -12.00
CA ALA A 149 4.01 26.75 -12.85
C ALA A 149 5.05 25.75 -13.36
N ALA A 150 5.38 24.78 -12.52
CA ALA A 150 5.83 23.49 -12.98
C ALA A 150 4.81 22.98 -14.01
N PRO A 151 5.20 22.33 -15.08
CA PRO A 151 4.25 21.62 -15.91
C PRO A 151 3.32 20.88 -14.95
N GLN A 152 2.01 21.10 -15.09
CA GLN A 152 1.01 20.38 -14.31
C GLN A 152 1.47 18.96 -14.30
N ASP A 153 1.73 18.44 -13.11
CA ASP A 153 2.21 17.10 -12.91
C ASP A 153 1.12 16.18 -13.45
N ASP A 154 1.24 15.86 -14.73
CA ASP A 154 0.41 14.88 -15.42
C ASP A 154 0.94 13.47 -15.06
N THR A 155 1.54 13.32 -13.88
CA THR A 155 1.69 12.04 -13.20
C THR A 155 0.33 11.67 -12.64
N GLY A 156 -0.62 11.51 -13.55
CA GLY A 156 -1.88 10.87 -13.25
C GLY A 156 -1.53 9.59 -12.49
N SER A 157 -2.27 9.29 -11.44
CA SER A 157 -2.17 8.01 -10.76
C SER A 157 -2.04 6.92 -11.83
N LEU A 158 -1.19 5.90 -11.63
CA LEU A 158 -1.14 4.74 -12.54
C LEU A 158 -2.53 4.18 -12.84
N LEU A 159 -3.51 4.51 -11.99
CA LEU A 159 -4.91 4.16 -12.09
C LEU A 159 -5.69 5.08 -13.06
N ASP A 160 -5.19 6.27 -13.39
CA ASP A 160 -5.85 7.22 -14.33
C ASP A 160 -5.76 6.76 -15.80
N PHE A 161 -4.86 5.82 -16.09
CA PHE A 161 -4.66 5.23 -17.42
C PHE A 161 -5.47 3.94 -17.65
N LEU A 162 -6.30 3.53 -16.70
CA LEU A 162 -7.14 2.37 -16.88
C LEU A 162 -8.21 2.65 -17.94
N PRO A 163 -8.45 1.72 -18.88
CA PRO A 163 -9.55 1.84 -19.84
C PRO A 163 -10.89 1.73 -19.11
N ASP A 164 -11.86 2.59 -19.46
CA ASP A 164 -13.22 2.51 -18.92
C ASP A 164 -14.22 2.13 -20.03
N PRO A 165 -14.86 0.96 -19.93
CA PRO A 165 -14.71 -0.06 -18.88
C PRO A 165 -13.41 -0.86 -19.02
N LEU A 166 -12.83 -1.27 -17.87
CA LEU A 166 -11.70 -2.20 -17.80
C LEU A 166 -12.23 -3.64 -18.01
N PRO A 167 -11.85 -4.36 -19.06
CA PRO A 167 -12.27 -5.75 -19.24
C PRO A 167 -11.82 -6.63 -18.08
N ALA A 168 -12.65 -7.61 -17.68
CA ALA A 168 -12.40 -8.48 -16.52
C ALA A 168 -11.05 -9.21 -16.59
N GLU A 169 -10.63 -9.66 -17.78
CA GLU A 169 -9.34 -10.31 -18.01
C GLU A 169 -8.16 -9.35 -17.79
N GLN A 170 -8.30 -8.09 -18.20
CA GLN A 170 -7.28 -7.07 -17.97
C GLN A 170 -7.22 -6.68 -16.50
N ALA A 171 -8.35 -6.61 -15.79
CA ALA A 171 -8.38 -6.42 -14.35
C ALA A 171 -7.66 -7.56 -13.62
N ALA A 172 -7.87 -8.82 -14.04
CA ALA A 172 -7.16 -9.97 -13.49
C ALA A 172 -5.63 -9.86 -13.70
N GLY A 173 -5.18 -9.55 -14.92
CA GLY A 173 -3.76 -9.38 -15.23
C GLY A 173 -3.10 -8.25 -14.45
N LEU A 174 -3.83 -7.14 -14.24
CA LEU A 174 -3.37 -6.02 -13.42
C LEU A 174 -3.14 -6.46 -11.95
N VAL A 175 -4.12 -7.17 -11.39
CA VAL A 175 -4.04 -7.67 -10.01
C VAL A 175 -2.92 -8.71 -9.86
N ASP A 176 -2.74 -9.60 -10.84
CA ASP A 176 -1.63 -10.56 -10.85
C ASP A 176 -0.28 -9.84 -10.81
N GLY A 177 -0.12 -8.80 -11.63
CA GLY A 177 1.08 -7.96 -11.65
C GLY A 177 1.34 -7.26 -10.31
N TRP A 178 0.30 -6.71 -9.68
CA TRP A 178 0.40 -6.08 -8.36
C TRP A 178 0.76 -7.10 -7.28
N GLN A 179 0.09 -8.24 -7.23
CA GLN A 179 0.40 -9.28 -6.26
C GLN A 179 1.84 -9.77 -6.38
N GLN A 180 2.33 -9.99 -7.60
CA GLN A 180 3.70 -10.39 -7.83
C GLN A 180 4.71 -9.35 -7.29
N LYS A 181 4.50 -8.09 -7.64
CA LYS A 181 5.37 -6.98 -7.20
C LYS A 181 5.32 -6.79 -5.68
N LEU A 182 4.13 -6.77 -5.09
CA LEU A 182 3.95 -6.57 -3.65
C LEU A 182 4.48 -7.76 -2.85
N THR A 183 4.33 -8.99 -3.35
CA THR A 183 4.96 -10.18 -2.73
C THR A 183 6.47 -10.06 -2.73
N ALA A 184 7.07 -9.62 -3.85
CA ALA A 184 8.50 -9.41 -3.94
C ALA A 184 8.98 -8.30 -2.97
N LEU A 185 8.20 -7.23 -2.80
CA LEU A 185 8.51 -6.15 -1.85
C LEU A 185 8.40 -6.59 -0.39
N CYS A 186 7.44 -7.47 -0.09
CA CYS A 186 7.16 -7.89 1.27
C CYS A 186 7.84 -9.20 1.66
N CYS A 187 8.66 -9.81 0.78
CA CYS A 187 9.36 -11.06 1.05
C CYS A 187 10.31 -10.98 2.25
N TYR A 188 10.72 -9.79 2.65
CA TYR A 188 11.58 -9.54 3.82
C TYR A 188 10.78 -9.29 5.11
N ARG A 189 9.46 -9.13 5.02
CA ARG A 189 8.59 -8.88 6.17
C ARG A 189 8.16 -10.22 6.79
N SER A 190 8.64 -10.49 7.98
CA SER A 190 8.38 -11.77 8.66
C SER A 190 6.93 -11.87 9.13
N GLY A 191 6.23 -12.92 8.68
CA GLY A 191 4.88 -13.25 9.13
C GLY A 191 3.76 -12.39 8.54
N VAL A 192 4.05 -11.42 7.68
CA VAL A 192 3.03 -10.56 7.06
C VAL A 192 2.37 -11.26 5.89
N VAL A 193 1.06 -11.47 5.97
CA VAL A 193 0.23 -12.01 4.89
C VAL A 193 -0.60 -10.88 4.29
N LEU A 194 -0.23 -10.44 3.07
CA LEU A 194 -0.90 -9.35 2.36
C LEU A 194 -2.11 -9.78 1.54
N PHE A 195 -2.18 -11.06 1.20
CA PHE A 195 -3.20 -11.55 0.28
C PHE A 195 -3.97 -12.69 0.93
N PRO A 196 -5.30 -12.73 0.75
CA PRO A 196 -6.12 -13.77 1.32
C PRO A 196 -5.83 -15.14 0.66
N ALA A 197 -6.23 -16.21 1.34
CA ALA A 197 -6.13 -17.56 0.80
C ALA A 197 -6.84 -17.67 -0.57
N ALA A 198 -6.28 -18.46 -1.49
CA ALA A 198 -6.81 -18.64 -2.85
C ALA A 198 -8.29 -19.11 -2.91
N ARG A 199 -8.83 -19.64 -1.81
CA ARG A 199 -10.24 -20.01 -1.70
C ARG A 199 -11.15 -18.79 -1.63
N ILE A 200 -10.71 -17.66 -1.04
CA ILE A 200 -11.54 -16.45 -0.88
C ILE A 200 -12.03 -15.92 -2.24
N PRO A 201 -11.21 -15.63 -3.24
CA PRO A 201 -11.70 -15.17 -4.55
C PRO A 201 -12.67 -16.15 -5.22
N ARG A 202 -12.47 -17.46 -5.02
CA ARG A 202 -13.37 -18.50 -5.56
C ARG A 202 -14.73 -18.47 -4.87
N LEU A 203 -14.76 -18.31 -3.55
CA LEU A 203 -16.01 -18.13 -2.79
C LEU A 203 -16.71 -16.85 -3.20
N VAL A 204 -16.00 -15.73 -3.36
CA VAL A 204 -16.57 -14.47 -3.83
C VAL A 204 -17.21 -14.64 -5.20
N ALA A 205 -16.57 -15.37 -6.14
CA ALA A 205 -17.15 -15.62 -7.47
C ALA A 205 -18.47 -16.39 -7.38
N VAL A 206 -18.51 -17.45 -6.57
CA VAL A 206 -19.72 -18.25 -6.35
C VAL A 206 -20.83 -17.43 -5.70
N LEU A 207 -20.49 -16.66 -4.66
CA LEU A 207 -21.48 -15.82 -3.94
C LEU A 207 -21.99 -14.66 -4.80
N ALA A 208 -21.14 -14.03 -5.60
CA ALA A 208 -21.54 -12.95 -6.51
C ALA A 208 -22.50 -13.44 -7.60
N GLU A 209 -22.27 -14.61 -8.16
CA GLU A 209 -23.19 -15.21 -9.14
C GLU A 209 -24.52 -15.61 -8.51
N ALA A 210 -24.50 -16.18 -7.31
CA ALA A 210 -25.72 -16.49 -6.55
C ALA A 210 -26.50 -15.21 -6.20
N TRP A 211 -25.81 -14.14 -5.76
CA TRP A 211 -26.43 -12.84 -5.51
C TRP A 211 -27.12 -12.30 -6.74
N ARG A 212 -26.47 -12.28 -7.89
CA ARG A 212 -27.04 -11.81 -9.16
C ARG A 212 -28.27 -12.63 -9.59
N THR A 213 -28.26 -13.92 -9.30
CA THR A 213 -29.36 -14.82 -9.61
C THR A 213 -30.58 -14.58 -8.70
N VAL A 214 -30.32 -14.37 -7.40
CA VAL A 214 -31.39 -14.19 -6.38
C VAL A 214 -31.92 -12.76 -6.39
N TYR A 215 -31.06 -11.77 -6.68
CA TYR A 215 -31.37 -10.34 -6.63
C TYR A 215 -30.97 -9.62 -7.93
N PRO A 216 -31.59 -9.94 -9.06
CA PRO A 216 -31.25 -9.32 -10.33
C PRO A 216 -31.52 -7.80 -10.37
N GLU A 217 -32.41 -7.30 -9.50
CA GLU A 217 -32.77 -5.88 -9.39
C GLU A 217 -31.73 -5.04 -8.63
N ASP A 218 -30.85 -5.66 -7.83
CA ASP A 218 -29.88 -4.96 -6.99
C ASP A 218 -28.71 -4.33 -7.77
N GLY A 219 -28.73 -4.47 -9.10
CA GLY A 219 -27.83 -3.76 -9.99
C GLY A 219 -26.37 -4.26 -10.00
N LEU A 220 -26.04 -5.38 -9.33
CA LEU A 220 -24.70 -5.97 -9.40
C LEU A 220 -24.50 -6.55 -10.81
N THR A 221 -23.83 -5.79 -11.68
CA THR A 221 -23.54 -6.23 -13.05
C THR A 221 -22.52 -7.36 -13.08
N GLU A 222 -22.43 -8.08 -14.19
CA GLU A 222 -21.41 -9.12 -14.38
C GLU A 222 -19.99 -8.55 -14.24
N LEU A 223 -19.75 -7.37 -14.81
CA LEU A 223 -18.47 -6.69 -14.71
C LEU A 223 -18.12 -6.29 -13.26
N GLN A 224 -19.09 -5.77 -12.50
CA GLN A 224 -18.88 -5.45 -11.09
C GLN A 224 -18.64 -6.71 -10.25
N ALA A 225 -19.31 -7.81 -10.54
CA ALA A 225 -19.04 -9.09 -9.90
C ALA A 225 -17.60 -9.57 -10.19
N ALA A 226 -17.15 -9.48 -11.44
CA ALA A 226 -15.77 -9.78 -11.82
C ALA A 226 -14.76 -8.86 -11.11
N TYR A 227 -15.06 -7.56 -11.03
CA TYR A 227 -14.23 -6.60 -10.28
C TYR A 227 -14.16 -6.96 -8.78
N THR A 228 -15.29 -7.37 -8.19
CA THR A 228 -15.34 -7.79 -6.79
C THR A 228 -14.44 -9.01 -6.53
N VAL A 229 -14.42 -9.97 -7.45
CA VAL A 229 -13.51 -11.12 -7.37
C VAL A 229 -12.06 -10.68 -7.37
N GLN A 230 -11.67 -9.75 -8.27
CA GLN A 230 -10.31 -9.25 -8.33
C GLN A 230 -9.96 -8.39 -7.10
N ALA A 231 -10.86 -7.51 -6.67
CA ALA A 231 -10.69 -6.68 -5.48
C ALA A 231 -10.54 -7.51 -4.20
N SER A 232 -11.23 -8.66 -4.08
CA SER A 232 -11.09 -9.55 -2.93
C SER A 232 -9.66 -10.08 -2.74
N ARG A 233 -8.88 -10.13 -3.80
CA ARG A 233 -7.47 -10.53 -3.77
C ARG A 233 -6.54 -9.45 -3.19
N LEU A 234 -7.04 -8.23 -3.07
CA LEU A 234 -6.33 -7.05 -2.61
C LEU A 234 -6.92 -6.46 -1.32
N CYS A 235 -7.91 -7.11 -0.70
CA CYS A 235 -8.65 -6.55 0.44
C CYS A 235 -7.74 -6.18 1.62
N ASP A 236 -6.68 -6.96 1.83
CA ASP A 236 -5.69 -6.79 2.90
C ASP A 236 -4.46 -5.95 2.51
N ILE A 237 -4.48 -5.34 1.33
CA ILE A 237 -3.31 -4.61 0.78
C ILE A 237 -2.81 -3.51 1.73
N GLY A 238 -3.70 -2.91 2.51
CA GLY A 238 -3.35 -1.87 3.47
C GLY A 238 -2.45 -2.33 4.62
N LYS A 239 -2.28 -3.65 4.83
CA LYS A 239 -1.29 -4.19 5.77
C LYS A 239 0.14 -3.80 5.42
N ILE A 240 0.38 -3.39 4.17
CA ILE A 240 1.69 -2.88 3.73
C ILE A 240 2.10 -1.62 4.52
N GLY A 241 1.13 -0.80 4.94
CA GLY A 241 1.35 0.41 5.73
C GLY A 241 1.43 0.19 7.25
N LEU A 242 1.32 -1.06 7.72
CA LEU A 242 1.44 -1.39 9.14
C LEU A 242 2.87 -1.84 9.48
N SER A 243 3.28 -1.67 10.74
CA SER A 243 4.52 -2.28 11.23
C SER A 243 4.45 -3.81 11.19
N ASP A 244 5.59 -4.50 11.06
CA ASP A 244 5.64 -5.96 10.98
C ASP A 244 5.00 -6.64 12.18
N SER A 245 5.24 -6.12 13.38
CA SER A 245 4.67 -6.64 14.63
C SER A 245 3.15 -6.55 14.68
N VAL A 246 2.55 -5.58 13.98
CA VAL A 246 1.09 -5.43 13.89
C VAL A 246 0.54 -6.25 12.72
N ALA A 247 1.16 -6.16 11.55
CA ALA A 247 0.70 -6.81 10.33
C ALA A 247 0.80 -8.34 10.37
N ALA A 248 1.73 -8.90 11.16
CA ALA A 248 1.93 -10.33 11.35
C ALA A 248 0.95 -10.96 12.36
N ARG A 249 0.08 -10.18 12.99
CA ARG A 249 -0.92 -10.72 13.94
C ARG A 249 -1.96 -11.53 13.18
N ASP A 250 -2.40 -12.62 13.82
CA ASP A 250 -3.47 -13.44 13.27
C ASP A 250 -4.78 -12.65 13.31
N ALA A 251 -5.46 -12.56 12.17
CA ALA A 251 -6.74 -11.88 12.03
C ALA A 251 -7.78 -12.42 13.04
N ASP A 252 -7.80 -13.73 13.27
CA ASP A 252 -8.75 -14.38 14.16
C ASP A 252 -8.56 -13.98 15.64
N THR A 253 -7.38 -13.52 16.04
CA THR A 253 -7.06 -13.07 17.40
C THR A 253 -6.96 -11.55 17.54
N ALA A 254 -6.66 -10.84 16.45
CA ALA A 254 -6.48 -9.38 16.44
C ALA A 254 -7.80 -8.59 16.35
N GLU A 255 -8.88 -9.22 15.89
CA GLU A 255 -10.15 -8.54 15.56
C GLU A 255 -10.82 -7.79 16.72
N GLN A 256 -10.50 -8.10 17.98
CA GLN A 256 -11.26 -7.53 19.09
C GLN A 256 -10.62 -6.37 19.83
N ALA A 257 -9.36 -6.00 19.61
CA ALA A 257 -8.70 -5.02 20.47
C ALA A 257 -7.66 -4.10 19.83
N ASP A 258 -7.26 -4.27 18.57
CA ASP A 258 -6.08 -3.55 18.06
C ASP A 258 -6.44 -2.50 17.00
N ARG A 259 -6.58 -1.25 17.44
CA ARG A 259 -6.83 -0.10 16.55
C ARG A 259 -5.76 0.01 15.45
N ASP A 260 -4.52 -0.34 15.75
CA ASP A 260 -3.43 -0.25 14.78
C ASP A 260 -3.59 -1.29 13.67
N TYR A 261 -4.04 -2.52 14.01
CA TYR A 261 -4.34 -3.53 13.02
C TYR A 261 -5.55 -3.14 12.14
N MET A 262 -6.60 -2.59 12.74
CA MET A 262 -7.81 -2.17 12.02
C MET A 262 -7.53 -1.11 10.95
N ARG A 263 -6.47 -0.31 11.11
CA ARG A 263 -6.07 0.74 10.16
C ARG A 263 -5.75 0.21 8.76
N HIS A 264 -5.49 -1.11 8.59
CA HIS A 264 -5.25 -1.62 7.25
C HIS A 264 -6.44 -1.40 6.31
N THR A 265 -7.68 -1.33 6.82
CA THR A 265 -8.85 -1.05 6.00
C THR A 265 -8.85 0.39 5.49
N GLU A 266 -8.49 1.35 6.33
CA GLU A 266 -8.37 2.77 5.95
C GLU A 266 -7.21 2.98 4.97
N LEU A 267 -6.04 2.40 5.27
CA LEU A 267 -4.87 2.47 4.42
C LEU A 267 -5.10 1.79 3.06
N GLY A 268 -5.75 0.62 3.07
CA GLY A 268 -6.10 -0.11 1.85
C GLY A 268 -7.07 0.68 0.96
N ARG A 269 -8.07 1.31 1.55
CA ARG A 269 -9.01 2.19 0.86
C ARG A 269 -8.28 3.39 0.24
N ALA A 270 -7.45 4.07 1.01
CA ALA A 270 -6.70 5.24 0.56
C ALA A 270 -5.77 4.95 -0.64
N LEU A 271 -5.27 3.72 -0.78
CA LEU A 271 -4.46 3.33 -1.95
C LEU A 271 -5.24 3.38 -3.28
N PHE A 272 -6.56 3.24 -3.22
CA PHE A 272 -7.43 3.25 -4.41
C PHE A 272 -8.23 4.55 -4.56
N GLU A 273 -8.20 5.42 -3.55
CA GLU A 273 -8.77 6.78 -3.58
C GLU A 273 -7.69 7.76 -4.06
N GLY A 274 -8.07 8.70 -4.89
CA GLY A 274 -7.16 9.65 -5.52
C GLY A 274 -6.99 9.33 -7.01
N GLY A 275 -6.93 10.35 -7.84
CA GLY A 275 -6.94 10.21 -9.29
C GLY A 275 -8.35 10.23 -9.88
N LYS A 276 -8.49 9.86 -11.15
CA LYS A 276 -9.78 9.85 -11.84
C LYS A 276 -10.68 8.74 -11.29
N PRO A 277 -11.95 9.03 -11.00
CA PRO A 277 -12.90 8.00 -10.62
C PRO A 277 -12.96 6.88 -11.68
N HIS A 278 -12.74 5.64 -11.27
CA HIS A 278 -12.82 4.48 -12.15
C HIS A 278 -13.61 3.36 -11.46
N PRO A 279 -14.55 2.67 -12.15
CA PRO A 279 -15.39 1.64 -11.53
C PRO A 279 -14.61 0.52 -10.84
N PHE A 280 -13.50 0.08 -11.40
CA PHE A 280 -12.66 -0.96 -10.80
C PHE A 280 -12.01 -0.49 -9.51
N THR A 281 -11.39 0.69 -9.50
CA THR A 281 -10.72 1.23 -8.31
C THR A 281 -11.71 1.56 -7.20
N ALA A 282 -12.93 2.01 -7.56
CA ALA A 282 -14.01 2.21 -6.59
C ALA A 282 -14.39 0.89 -5.89
N VAL A 283 -14.53 -0.21 -6.64
CA VAL A 283 -14.78 -1.54 -6.04
C VAL A 283 -13.59 -1.97 -5.17
N CYS A 284 -12.35 -1.73 -5.59
CA CYS A 284 -11.17 -2.03 -4.76
C CYS A 284 -11.16 -1.22 -3.46
N ALA A 285 -11.47 0.08 -3.53
CA ALA A 285 -11.57 0.95 -2.35
C ALA A 285 -12.66 0.48 -1.38
N ASP A 286 -13.84 0.15 -1.91
CA ASP A 286 -14.96 -0.35 -1.12
C ASP A 286 -14.62 -1.69 -0.45
N VAL A 287 -14.06 -2.63 -1.19
CA VAL A 287 -13.65 -3.93 -0.64
C VAL A 287 -12.56 -3.78 0.42
N ALA A 288 -11.48 -3.04 0.12
CA ALA A 288 -10.41 -2.84 1.08
C ALA A 288 -10.90 -2.11 2.35
N GLY A 289 -11.78 -1.12 2.18
CA GLY A 289 -12.29 -0.31 3.28
C GLY A 289 -13.33 -1.00 4.16
N TRP A 290 -14.15 -1.90 3.62
CA TRP A 290 -15.35 -2.37 4.31
C TRP A 290 -15.44 -3.88 4.53
N HIS A 291 -14.46 -4.69 4.13
CA HIS A 291 -14.55 -6.16 4.22
C HIS A 291 -14.58 -6.74 5.65
N HIS A 292 -14.38 -5.91 6.68
CA HIS A 292 -14.54 -6.27 8.10
C HIS A 292 -15.76 -5.58 8.76
N LYS A 293 -16.56 -4.85 7.99
CA LYS A 293 -17.76 -4.19 8.50
C LYS A 293 -18.93 -5.14 8.51
N ASN A 294 -19.54 -5.33 9.67
CA ASN A 294 -20.70 -6.18 9.85
C ASN A 294 -21.99 -5.50 9.37
N PHE A 295 -23.00 -6.31 9.06
CA PHE A 295 -24.30 -5.81 8.60
C PHE A 295 -24.99 -4.89 9.62
N ASP A 296 -24.88 -5.17 10.92
CA ASP A 296 -25.47 -4.37 12.01
C ASP A 296 -24.69 -3.07 12.29
N GLY A 297 -23.63 -2.80 11.55
CA GLY A 297 -22.77 -1.63 11.72
C GLY A 297 -21.66 -1.81 12.75
N THR A 298 -21.55 -2.95 13.42
CA THR A 298 -20.39 -3.31 14.23
C THR A 298 -19.20 -3.70 13.35
N GLY A 299 -18.09 -4.15 13.91
CA GLY A 299 -16.86 -4.39 13.17
C GLY A 299 -16.13 -3.08 12.82
N TYR A 300 -15.23 -3.13 11.86
CA TYR A 300 -14.41 -1.96 11.49
C TYR A 300 -14.35 -1.74 9.96
N PRO A 301 -14.03 -0.50 9.53
CA PRO A 301 -13.69 0.68 10.32
C PRO A 301 -14.86 1.17 11.19
N VAL A 302 -14.52 1.78 12.34
CA VAL A 302 -15.53 2.40 13.20
C VAL A 302 -16.02 3.68 12.55
N THR A 303 -17.34 3.86 12.47
CA THR A 303 -17.96 5.05 11.86
C THR A 303 -18.88 5.74 12.85
N ASP A 304 -18.91 7.08 12.83
CA ASP A 304 -19.76 7.89 13.72
C ASP A 304 -21.26 7.83 13.35
N SER A 305 -21.57 7.32 12.17
CA SER A 305 -22.95 7.19 11.65
C SER A 305 -23.13 5.84 10.98
N PRO A 306 -24.34 5.27 10.96
CA PRO A 306 -24.64 4.07 10.20
C PRO A 306 -24.28 4.26 8.72
N VAL A 307 -23.50 3.36 8.17
CA VAL A 307 -23.10 3.34 6.76
C VAL A 307 -23.66 2.09 6.11
N ALA A 308 -24.26 2.24 4.93
CA ALA A 308 -24.65 1.10 4.12
C ALA A 308 -23.36 0.46 3.54
N VAL A 309 -23.07 -0.76 3.96
CA VAL A 309 -21.92 -1.50 3.46
C VAL A 309 -22.15 -1.89 2.00
N PRO A 310 -21.24 -1.53 1.05
CA PRO A 310 -21.40 -1.90 -0.36
C PRO A 310 -21.51 -3.42 -0.56
N VAL A 311 -22.32 -3.87 -1.51
CA VAL A 311 -22.54 -5.31 -1.77
C VAL A 311 -21.25 -6.04 -2.08
N CYS A 312 -20.31 -5.41 -2.82
CA CYS A 312 -18.98 -5.99 -3.10
C CYS A 312 -18.20 -6.31 -1.81
N ALA A 313 -18.24 -5.42 -0.81
CA ALA A 313 -17.59 -5.66 0.47
C ALA A 313 -18.33 -6.70 1.31
N GLN A 314 -19.67 -6.71 1.31
CA GLN A 314 -20.49 -7.75 1.96
C GLN A 314 -20.19 -9.15 1.38
N LEU A 315 -20.03 -9.27 0.06
CA LEU A 315 -19.67 -10.54 -0.60
C LEU A 315 -18.31 -11.05 -0.14
N VAL A 316 -17.32 -10.15 -0.05
CA VAL A 316 -15.99 -10.50 0.45
C VAL A 316 -16.03 -10.89 1.92
N HIS A 317 -16.74 -10.12 2.75
CA HIS A 317 -16.94 -10.45 4.17
C HIS A 317 -17.57 -11.83 4.34
N ALA A 318 -18.65 -12.10 3.61
CA ALA A 318 -19.34 -13.40 3.61
C ALA A 318 -18.40 -14.54 3.17
N ALA A 319 -17.54 -14.34 2.18
CA ALA A 319 -16.57 -15.32 1.75
C ALA A 319 -15.55 -15.65 2.87
N PHE A 320 -15.09 -14.66 3.63
CA PHE A 320 -14.24 -14.90 4.81
C PHE A 320 -14.96 -15.67 5.89
N ARG A 321 -16.23 -15.35 6.17
CA ARG A 321 -17.06 -16.10 7.14
C ARG A 321 -17.27 -17.55 6.68
N CYS A 322 -17.56 -17.76 5.40
CA CYS A 322 -17.66 -19.09 4.82
C CYS A 322 -16.35 -19.87 4.98
N ASP A 323 -15.20 -19.29 4.61
CA ASP A 323 -13.89 -19.93 4.69
C ASP A 323 -13.52 -20.29 6.14
N LEU A 324 -13.82 -19.40 7.09
CA LEU A 324 -13.60 -19.66 8.51
C LEU A 324 -14.32 -20.93 8.99
N TYR A 325 -15.62 -21.06 8.68
CA TYR A 325 -16.39 -22.22 9.10
C TYR A 325 -16.08 -23.48 8.28
N LEU A 326 -15.75 -23.33 6.99
CA LEU A 326 -15.27 -24.45 6.17
C LEU A 326 -13.98 -25.02 6.73
N ARG A 327 -13.03 -24.20 7.13
CA ARG A 327 -11.79 -24.65 7.80
C ARG A 327 -12.08 -25.29 9.16
N LYS A 328 -12.98 -24.70 9.94
CA LYS A 328 -13.36 -25.21 11.26
C LYS A 328 -13.99 -26.62 11.20
N TYR A 329 -14.80 -26.87 10.17
CA TYR A 329 -15.54 -28.13 10.04
C TYR A 329 -14.97 -29.08 8.98
N GLN A 330 -13.84 -28.79 8.36
CA GLN A 330 -13.26 -29.56 7.24
C GLN A 330 -13.11 -31.06 7.47
N ALA A 331 -12.93 -31.48 8.71
CA ALA A 331 -12.80 -32.91 9.06
C ALA A 331 -14.16 -33.66 9.17
N ASN A 332 -15.29 -32.92 9.08
CA ASN A 332 -16.60 -33.50 9.23
C ASN A 332 -17.22 -33.85 7.86
N PRO A 333 -17.87 -35.00 7.71
CA PRO A 333 -18.56 -35.36 6.46
C PRO A 333 -19.67 -34.38 6.07
N ASP A 334 -20.28 -33.72 7.05
CA ASP A 334 -21.35 -32.72 6.93
C ASP A 334 -20.81 -31.27 7.03
N CYS A 335 -19.58 -31.05 6.58
CA CYS A 335 -18.89 -29.76 6.67
C CYS A 335 -19.73 -28.60 6.13
N CYS A 336 -20.32 -28.75 4.94
CA CYS A 336 -21.15 -27.71 4.34
C CYS A 336 -22.39 -27.38 5.18
N ASP A 337 -23.11 -28.40 5.64
CA ASP A 337 -24.29 -28.20 6.50
C ASP A 337 -23.98 -27.52 7.82
N ARG A 338 -22.84 -27.86 8.42
CA ARG A 338 -22.38 -27.19 9.66
C ARG A 338 -22.00 -25.74 9.38
N THR A 339 -21.35 -25.49 8.26
CA THR A 339 -20.98 -24.13 7.83
C THR A 339 -22.24 -23.26 7.63
N LEU A 340 -23.22 -23.77 6.88
CA LEU A 340 -24.47 -23.03 6.64
C LEU A 340 -25.23 -22.76 7.95
N ARG A 341 -25.34 -23.74 8.85
CA ARG A 341 -25.96 -23.53 10.17
C ARG A 341 -25.23 -22.49 11.01
N ALA A 342 -23.91 -22.48 10.97
CA ALA A 342 -23.11 -21.49 11.69
C ALA A 342 -23.33 -20.08 11.11
N LEU A 343 -23.34 -19.94 9.77
CA LEU A 343 -23.61 -18.67 9.10
C LEU A 343 -25.03 -18.15 9.36
N THR A 344 -26.03 -19.04 9.42
CA THR A 344 -27.40 -18.69 9.79
C THR A 344 -27.48 -18.07 11.20
N SER A 345 -26.63 -18.48 12.13
CA SER A 345 -26.57 -17.86 13.47
C SER A 345 -26.02 -16.42 13.46
N GLU A 346 -25.45 -15.96 12.37
CA GLU A 346 -24.93 -14.60 12.16
C GLU A 346 -25.93 -13.66 11.48
N GLU A 347 -27.14 -14.17 11.16
CA GLU A 347 -28.19 -13.39 10.49
C GLU A 347 -28.56 -12.13 11.27
N GLY A 348 -28.66 -11.02 10.56
CA GLY A 348 -29.06 -9.74 11.13
C GLY A 348 -27.96 -9.05 11.97
N THR A 349 -26.82 -9.71 12.21
CA THR A 349 -25.67 -9.14 12.91
C THR A 349 -24.48 -9.01 11.97
N ILE A 350 -23.79 -10.10 11.70
CA ILE A 350 -22.59 -10.13 10.83
C ILE A 350 -23.02 -10.12 9.36
N LEU A 351 -23.98 -10.98 9.00
CA LEU A 351 -24.49 -11.13 7.63
C LEU A 351 -25.91 -10.60 7.48
N SER A 352 -26.17 -9.96 6.33
CA SER A 352 -27.55 -9.57 6.00
C SER A 352 -28.41 -10.81 5.67
N PRO A 353 -29.74 -10.72 5.90
CA PRO A 353 -30.68 -11.77 5.49
C PRO A 353 -30.60 -12.06 3.98
N GLN A 354 -30.32 -11.04 3.16
CA GLN A 354 -30.11 -11.18 1.72
C GLN A 354 -28.85 -12.00 1.40
N MET A 355 -27.77 -11.74 2.11
CA MET A 355 -26.50 -12.47 1.92
C MET A 355 -26.65 -13.94 2.27
N LEU A 356 -27.37 -14.27 3.35
CA LEU A 356 -27.64 -15.68 3.71
C LEU A 356 -28.44 -16.39 2.63
N ARG A 357 -29.46 -15.76 2.04
CA ARG A 357 -30.20 -16.38 0.92
C ARG A 357 -29.31 -16.62 -0.29
N ALA A 358 -28.38 -15.71 -0.60
CA ALA A 358 -27.41 -15.92 -1.65
C ALA A 358 -26.44 -17.08 -1.34
N ILE A 359 -26.01 -17.20 -0.08
CA ILE A 359 -25.17 -18.33 0.38
C ILE A 359 -25.93 -19.66 0.28
N GLU A 360 -27.18 -19.70 0.68
CA GLU A 360 -28.02 -20.90 0.56
C GLU A 360 -28.23 -21.29 -0.91
N ALA A 361 -28.47 -20.32 -1.78
CA ALA A 361 -28.57 -20.57 -3.23
C ALA A 361 -27.27 -21.06 -3.84
N ALA A 362 -26.12 -20.67 -3.26
CA ALA A 362 -24.78 -21.09 -3.71
C ALA A 362 -24.34 -22.47 -3.14
N ARG A 363 -25.17 -23.13 -2.33
CA ARG A 363 -24.78 -24.35 -1.58
C ARG A 363 -24.08 -25.40 -2.43
N GLU A 364 -24.67 -25.80 -3.55
CA GLU A 364 -24.10 -26.84 -4.41
C GLU A 364 -22.73 -26.43 -5.01
N GLN A 365 -22.57 -25.15 -5.33
CA GLN A 365 -21.31 -24.60 -5.84
C GLN A 365 -20.23 -24.61 -4.77
N ILE A 366 -20.59 -24.27 -3.52
CA ILE A 366 -19.70 -24.32 -2.36
C ILE A 366 -19.29 -25.77 -2.09
N GLU A 367 -20.24 -26.74 -2.13
CA GLU A 367 -19.93 -28.18 -1.97
C GLU A 367 -18.94 -28.67 -3.03
N ARG A 368 -19.16 -28.29 -4.30
CA ARG A 368 -18.24 -28.62 -5.41
C ARG A 368 -16.85 -28.02 -5.20
N LEU A 369 -16.79 -26.77 -4.71
CA LEU A 369 -15.53 -26.10 -4.45
C LEU A 369 -14.73 -26.78 -3.33
N ILE A 370 -15.41 -27.33 -2.32
CA ILE A 370 -14.79 -28.10 -1.23
C ILE A 370 -14.30 -29.46 -1.73
N ALA A 371 -15.11 -30.15 -2.55
CA ALA A 371 -14.78 -31.48 -3.07
C ALA A 371 -13.63 -31.47 -4.09
N GLY A 372 -13.39 -30.34 -4.77
CA GLY A 372 -12.31 -30.17 -5.74
C GLY A 372 -11.05 -29.51 -5.19
N ALA A 373 -11.00 -29.22 -3.89
CA ALA A 373 -9.84 -28.69 -3.17
C ALA A 373 -9.01 -29.81 -2.50
#